data_33cb1c4f48f3288e2c5323b7472fb85d
#
_entry.id   33cb1c4f48f3288e2c5323b7472fb85d
#
_cell.length_a   1.000
_cell.length_b   1.000
_cell.length_c   1.000
_cell.angle_alpha   90.00
_cell.angle_beta   90.00
_cell.angle_gamma   90.00
#
_symmetry.space_group_name_H-M   'P 1'
#
loop_
_entity.id
_entity.type
_entity.pdbx_description
1 polymer ?
#
loop_
_entity_poly.entity_id
_entity_poly.type
_entity_poly.pdbx_seq_one_letter_code
_entity_poly.pdbx_strand_id
1 'polypeptide(L)'
;MSQTHRVLGNVGTALLFENDRVRVWEMDLEPGAKSAVHRHDLDYLIVQIEGDRIAAIPEPDSAGKHTQYIEVQAQPGKVSYLTRGGIETAVNVGQRRYREILIELK
;
A
#
# COMPACT_ATOMS: atom_id res chain seq x y z
N MET A 1 -22.19 -12.09 16.29
CA MET A 1 -20.89 -11.57 16.68
C MET A 1 -20.91 -10.06 16.61
N SER A 2 -20.30 -9.49 17.53
CA SER A 2 -20.28 -8.05 17.50
C SER A 2 -19.36 -7.60 16.38
N GLN A 3 -19.79 -6.58 15.73
CA GLN A 3 -19.00 -5.95 14.70
C GLN A 3 -18.09 -4.94 15.33
N THR A 4 -16.82 -5.19 15.27
CA THR A 4 -15.86 -4.21 15.75
C THR A 4 -15.58 -3.21 14.66
N HIS A 5 -15.49 -1.97 15.06
CA HIS A 5 -15.04 -0.92 14.16
C HIS A 5 -13.53 -0.92 14.15
N ARG A 6 -12.95 -1.40 13.07
CA ARG A 6 -11.53 -1.28 12.87
C ARG A 6 -11.18 0.15 12.56
N VAL A 7 -10.12 0.63 13.16
CA VAL A 7 -9.54 1.89 12.75
C VAL A 7 -8.56 1.58 11.64
N LEU A 8 -8.89 1.98 10.43
CA LEU A 8 -8.01 1.81 9.29
C LEU A 8 -7.07 3.00 9.22
N GLY A 9 -5.82 2.72 8.89
CA GLY A 9 -4.81 3.76 8.78
C GLY A 9 -4.73 4.34 7.38
N ASN A 10 -3.72 5.14 7.16
CA ASN A 10 -3.48 5.76 5.88
C ASN A 10 -2.86 4.76 4.91
N VAL A 11 -3.01 5.01 3.61
CA VAL A 11 -2.44 4.16 2.57
C VAL A 11 -0.94 4.36 2.40
N GLY A 12 -0.36 5.34 3.06
CA GLY A 12 1.07 5.59 3.05
C GLY A 12 1.54 6.08 4.42
N THR A 13 2.84 6.20 4.57
CA THR A 13 3.45 6.67 5.83
C THR A 13 3.49 8.19 5.93
N ALA A 14 3.46 8.88 4.80
CA ALA A 14 3.46 10.34 4.78
C ALA A 14 2.67 10.85 3.58
N LEU A 15 1.84 11.86 3.80
CA LEU A 15 1.14 12.55 2.72
C LEU A 15 2.08 13.60 2.15
N LEU A 16 2.34 13.54 0.84
CA LEU A 16 3.28 14.44 0.18
C LEU A 16 2.59 15.58 -0.54
N PHE A 17 1.43 15.31 -1.14
CA PHE A 17 0.75 16.30 -1.97
C PHE A 17 -0.70 15.91 -2.18
N GLU A 18 -1.58 16.89 -2.24
CA GLU A 18 -2.98 16.62 -2.54
C GLU A 18 -3.59 17.83 -3.24
N ASN A 19 -4.39 17.56 -4.26
CA ASN A 19 -5.26 18.56 -4.88
C ASN A 19 -6.60 17.90 -5.21
N ASP A 20 -7.40 18.50 -6.07
CA ASP A 20 -8.73 17.96 -6.39
C ASP A 20 -8.67 16.76 -7.34
N ARG A 21 -7.50 16.40 -7.87
CA ARG A 21 -7.35 15.31 -8.82
C ARG A 21 -6.56 14.13 -8.30
N VAL A 22 -5.61 14.38 -7.42
CA VAL A 22 -4.73 13.32 -6.90
C VAL A 22 -4.44 13.53 -5.43
N ARG A 23 -4.08 12.43 -4.78
CA ARG A 23 -3.51 12.47 -3.44
C ARG A 23 -2.27 11.57 -3.46
N VAL A 24 -1.12 12.14 -3.13
CA VAL A 24 0.17 11.49 -3.29
C VAL A 24 0.78 11.19 -1.93
N TRP A 25 1.14 9.94 -1.73
CA TRP A 25 1.72 9.43 -0.48
C TRP A 25 3.10 8.86 -0.73
N GLU A 26 3.90 8.84 0.31
CA GLU A 26 5.08 7.98 0.37
C GLU A 26 4.79 6.83 1.32
N MET A 27 5.17 5.61 0.94
CA MET A 27 5.26 4.47 1.84
C MET A 27 6.73 4.21 2.07
N ASP A 28 7.15 4.23 3.32
CA ASP A 28 8.56 4.12 3.70
C ASP A 28 8.65 3.16 4.87
N LEU A 29 9.21 1.98 4.62
CA LEU A 29 9.25 0.89 5.60
C LEU A 29 10.67 0.36 5.75
N GLU A 30 11.18 0.39 6.97
CA GLU A 30 12.42 -0.31 7.30
C GLU A 30 12.22 -1.83 7.19
N PRO A 31 13.28 -2.63 7.09
CA PRO A 31 13.15 -4.08 7.06
C PRO A 31 12.34 -4.59 8.24
N GLY A 32 11.32 -5.41 7.96
CA GLY A 32 10.42 -5.97 8.97
C GLY A 32 9.28 -5.06 9.38
N ALA A 33 9.29 -3.79 8.97
CA ALA A 33 8.23 -2.86 9.33
C ALA A 33 6.98 -3.11 8.51
N LYS A 34 5.84 -2.75 9.08
CA LYS A 34 4.51 -2.90 8.47
C LYS A 34 3.83 -1.55 8.39
N SER A 35 3.02 -1.38 7.36
CA SER A 35 2.06 -0.29 7.34
C SER A 35 0.92 -0.57 8.31
N ALA A 36 0.10 0.45 8.59
CA ALA A 36 -1.21 0.22 9.20
C ALA A 36 -2.07 -0.57 8.20
N VAL A 37 -3.07 -1.29 8.73
CA VAL A 37 -4.11 -1.85 7.87
C VAL A 37 -4.85 -0.69 7.22
N HIS A 38 -4.97 -0.71 5.91
CA HIS A 38 -5.57 0.41 5.17
C HIS A 38 -6.44 -0.10 4.03
N ARG A 39 -7.42 0.72 3.65
CA ARG A 39 -8.30 0.43 2.53
C ARG A 39 -8.03 1.42 1.41
N HIS A 40 -7.96 0.89 0.20
CA HIS A 40 -7.84 1.71 -1.00
C HIS A 40 -9.23 2.12 -1.47
N ASP A 41 -9.61 3.35 -1.20
CA ASP A 41 -10.92 3.90 -1.58
C ASP A 41 -10.92 4.46 -2.99
N LEU A 42 -9.76 4.59 -3.61
CA LEU A 42 -9.56 5.17 -4.94
C LEU A 42 -8.66 4.25 -5.75
N ASP A 43 -8.83 4.29 -7.07
CA ASP A 43 -7.85 3.68 -7.96
C ASP A 43 -6.52 4.41 -7.78
N TYR A 44 -5.40 3.71 -7.97
CA TYR A 44 -4.13 4.30 -7.64
C TYR A 44 -2.99 3.72 -8.45
N LEU A 45 -1.91 4.49 -8.51
CA LEU A 45 -0.64 4.06 -9.09
C LEU A 45 0.37 3.87 -7.97
N ILE A 46 1.22 2.87 -8.12
CA ILE A 46 2.40 2.70 -7.27
C ILE A 46 3.63 2.85 -8.13
N VAL A 47 4.56 3.70 -7.67
CA VAL A 47 5.88 3.84 -8.29
C VAL A 47 6.90 3.38 -7.25
N GLN A 48 7.57 2.26 -7.51
CA GLN A 48 8.59 1.75 -6.59
C GLN A 48 9.87 2.56 -6.74
N ILE A 49 10.44 2.97 -5.62
CA ILE A 49 11.62 3.84 -5.60
C ILE A 49 12.87 3.07 -5.19
N GLU A 50 12.80 2.31 -4.09
CA GLU A 50 13.93 1.50 -3.63
C GLU A 50 13.44 0.34 -2.78
N GLY A 51 14.31 -0.66 -2.60
CA GLY A 51 14.00 -1.82 -1.79
C GLY A 51 14.36 -3.11 -2.51
N ASP A 52 14.15 -4.24 -1.84
CA ASP A 52 14.35 -5.54 -2.47
C ASP A 52 13.09 -6.41 -2.49
N ARG A 53 12.31 -6.49 -1.41
CA ARG A 53 11.08 -7.29 -1.41
C ARG A 53 10.00 -6.62 -0.58
N ILE A 54 8.79 -6.68 -1.07
CA ILE A 54 7.61 -6.15 -0.39
C ILE A 54 6.48 -7.16 -0.44
N ALA A 55 5.70 -7.26 0.62
CA ALA A 55 4.56 -8.15 0.69
C ALA A 55 3.30 -7.37 1.01
N ALA A 56 2.17 -7.88 0.56
CA ALA A 56 0.86 -7.39 0.95
C ALA A 56 0.08 -8.53 1.59
N ILE A 57 -0.48 -8.26 2.76
CA ILE A 57 -1.30 -9.22 3.49
C ILE A 57 -2.73 -8.70 3.43
N PRO A 58 -3.60 -9.31 2.59
CA PRO A 58 -4.98 -8.83 2.48
C PRO A 58 -5.79 -9.25 3.69
N GLU A 59 -6.75 -8.40 4.07
CA GLU A 59 -7.73 -8.72 5.07
C GLU A 59 -8.84 -9.60 4.47
N PRO A 60 -9.57 -10.36 5.31
CA PRO A 60 -10.64 -11.24 4.78
C PRO A 60 -11.71 -10.53 3.98
N ASP A 61 -11.97 -9.26 4.26
CA ASP A 61 -12.99 -8.47 3.57
C ASP A 61 -12.40 -7.59 2.46
N SER A 62 -11.15 -7.83 2.06
CA SER A 62 -10.56 -7.13 0.94
C SER A 62 -11.28 -7.47 -0.35
N ALA A 63 -11.59 -6.46 -1.16
CA ALA A 63 -12.31 -6.64 -2.42
C ALA A 63 -11.51 -6.18 -3.63
N GLY A 64 -10.23 -5.90 -3.46
CA GLY A 64 -9.37 -5.49 -4.55
C GLY A 64 -8.96 -6.66 -5.43
N LYS A 65 -8.08 -6.39 -6.38
CA LYS A 65 -7.60 -7.39 -7.33
C LYS A 65 -6.87 -8.53 -6.64
N HIS A 66 -6.11 -8.24 -5.59
CA HIS A 66 -5.33 -9.24 -4.87
C HIS A 66 -6.03 -9.55 -3.57
N THR A 67 -6.56 -10.78 -3.47
CA THR A 67 -7.27 -11.26 -2.28
C THR A 67 -6.47 -12.30 -1.52
N GLN A 68 -5.22 -12.53 -1.90
CA GLN A 68 -4.32 -13.48 -1.24
C GLN A 68 -2.99 -12.81 -0.95
N TYR A 69 -2.27 -13.37 0.01
CA TYR A 69 -0.92 -12.91 0.29
C TYR A 69 -0.10 -12.88 -0.99
N ILE A 70 0.61 -11.80 -1.21
CA ILE A 70 1.49 -11.64 -2.35
C ILE A 70 2.81 -11.07 -1.88
N GLU A 71 3.89 -11.57 -2.44
CA GLU A 71 5.24 -11.12 -2.15
C GLU A 71 5.96 -10.95 -3.47
N VAL A 72 6.55 -9.79 -3.68
CA VAL A 72 7.19 -9.47 -4.95
C VAL A 72 8.56 -8.85 -4.71
N GLN A 73 9.43 -9.04 -5.70
CA GLN A 73 10.71 -8.33 -5.73
C GLN A 73 10.43 -6.88 -6.11
N ALA A 74 10.99 -5.96 -5.36
CA ALA A 74 10.89 -4.55 -5.67
C ALA A 74 11.73 -4.24 -6.90
N GLN A 75 11.17 -3.42 -7.79
CA GLN A 75 11.84 -3.01 -9.02
C GLN A 75 11.80 -1.48 -9.08
N PRO A 76 12.87 -0.79 -8.69
CA PRO A 76 12.90 0.68 -8.74
C PRO A 76 12.50 1.20 -10.12
N GLY A 77 11.57 2.15 -10.13
CA GLY A 77 11.03 2.72 -11.36
C GLY A 77 9.83 2.00 -11.93
N LYS A 78 9.45 0.84 -11.38
CA LYS A 78 8.25 0.13 -11.85
C LYS A 78 7.01 0.89 -11.44
N VAL A 79 6.08 1.04 -12.38
CA VAL A 79 4.78 1.68 -12.15
C VAL A 79 3.70 0.61 -12.30
N SER A 80 2.82 0.53 -11.32
CA SER A 80 1.67 -0.39 -11.34
C SER A 80 0.40 0.39 -11.14
N TYR A 81 -0.66 0.02 -11.87
CA TYR A 81 -1.99 0.59 -11.70
C TYR A 81 -2.87 -0.43 -11.00
N LEU A 82 -3.54 -0.03 -9.93
CA LEU A 82 -4.43 -0.89 -9.18
C LEU A 82 -5.78 -0.23 -8.97
N THR A 83 -6.81 -1.06 -8.86
CA THR A 83 -8.16 -0.58 -8.64
C THR A 83 -8.48 -0.55 -7.15
N ARG A 84 -9.48 0.26 -6.80
CA ARG A 84 -9.94 0.40 -5.42
C ARG A 84 -10.50 -0.90 -4.87
N GLY A 85 -10.66 -0.97 -3.57
CA GLY A 85 -11.34 -2.05 -2.87
C GLY A 85 -10.44 -2.92 -2.01
N GLY A 86 -9.13 -2.87 -2.21
CA GLY A 86 -8.21 -3.65 -1.41
C GLY A 86 -8.12 -3.15 0.03
N ILE A 87 -8.09 -4.08 0.97
CA ILE A 87 -7.84 -3.79 2.39
C ILE A 87 -6.69 -4.69 2.80
N GLU A 88 -5.57 -4.08 3.17
CA GLU A 88 -4.34 -4.84 3.32
C GLU A 88 -3.35 -4.15 4.24
N THR A 89 -2.31 -4.92 4.60
CA THR A 89 -1.13 -4.43 5.30
C THR A 89 0.07 -4.66 4.39
N ALA A 90 0.86 -3.62 4.16
CA ALA A 90 2.13 -3.76 3.46
C ALA A 90 3.22 -4.10 4.46
N VAL A 91 4.11 -5.03 4.10
CA VAL A 91 5.21 -5.47 4.97
C VAL A 91 6.49 -5.49 4.16
N ASN A 92 7.53 -4.85 4.70
CA ASN A 92 8.85 -4.97 4.09
C ASN A 92 9.46 -6.30 4.55
N VAL A 93 9.46 -7.28 3.66
CA VAL A 93 10.02 -8.62 3.92
C VAL A 93 11.43 -8.77 3.38
N GLY A 94 12.02 -7.68 2.89
CA GLY A 94 13.38 -7.65 2.40
C GLY A 94 14.36 -7.25 3.47
N GLN A 95 15.60 -7.02 3.04
CA GLN A 95 16.71 -6.68 3.93
C GLN A 95 17.13 -5.22 3.80
N ARG A 96 16.47 -4.47 2.92
CA ARG A 96 16.76 -3.06 2.67
C ARG A 96 15.49 -2.25 2.89
N ARG A 97 15.65 -0.97 3.19
CA ARG A 97 14.54 -0.03 3.28
C ARG A 97 13.73 -0.09 2.01
N TYR A 98 12.41 -0.10 2.13
CA TYR A 98 11.51 -0.07 0.99
C TYR A 98 10.82 1.29 0.92
N ARG A 99 10.81 1.87 -0.27
CA ARG A 99 10.07 3.12 -0.52
C ARG A 99 9.30 3.02 -1.81
N GLU A 100 8.07 3.54 -1.78
CA GLU A 100 7.25 3.70 -2.97
C GLU A 100 6.50 5.01 -2.89
N ILE A 101 6.13 5.54 -4.05
CA ILE A 101 5.19 6.65 -4.16
C ILE A 101 3.85 6.06 -4.59
N LEU A 102 2.79 6.42 -3.88
CA LEU A 102 1.44 5.96 -4.15
C LEU A 102 0.60 7.16 -4.54
N ILE A 103 0.01 7.11 -5.73
CA ILE A 103 -0.77 8.22 -6.28
C ILE A 103 -2.22 7.77 -6.38
N GLU A 104 -3.07 8.30 -5.50
CA GLU A 104 -4.50 8.05 -5.55
C GLU A 104 -5.14 8.98 -6.57
N LEU A 105 -6.02 8.43 -7.39
CA LEU A 105 -6.69 9.14 -8.48
C LEU A 105 -8.12 9.46 -8.05
N LYS A 106 -8.41 10.74 -7.95
CA LYS A 106 -9.73 11.19 -7.52
C LYS A 106 -10.73 11.29 -8.66
#